data_aea48ed0dc3d9f9057384d6b24221d1d
#
_entry.id   aea48ed0dc3d9f9057384d6b24221d1d
#
_cell.length_a   1.000
_cell.length_b   1.000
_cell.length_c   1.000
_cell.angle_alpha   90.00
_cell.angle_beta   90.00
_cell.angle_gamma   90.00
#
_symmetry.space_group_name_H-M   'P 1'
#
loop_
_entity.id
_entity.type
_entity.pdbx_description
1 polymer ?
#
loop_
_entity_poly.entity_id
_entity_poly.type
_entity_poly.pdbx_seq_one_letter_code
_entity_poly.pdbx_strand_id
1 'polypeptide(L)'
;MSGDVGGEAVAEGWLPFRSVFDLVWSGRRHVVMVASQLDRFGNHNFACIGPHAKPKAQLLGMRGAPGNTVNHPTSYWVPNHSRKVFVQDVDVVSGVGFDRARALGRGGRFHEIRRVVSNLGVFDFATPDRRMRLASVHPGVRVDDVVRETGFELVLSGEVPETRTPTPEELRLVRERIDPERLRDREVPG
;
A
#
# COMPACT_ATOMS: atom_id res chain seq x y z
N MET A 1 9.65 16.25 1.26
CA MET A 1 10.99 15.75 1.63
C MET A 1 10.83 14.92 2.88
N SER A 2 11.27 13.70 2.85
CA SER A 2 11.26 12.84 4.01
C SER A 2 12.25 13.40 5.04
N GLY A 3 11.71 13.82 6.15
CA GLY A 3 12.32 13.84 7.44
C GLY A 3 13.64 14.55 7.61
N ASP A 4 13.58 15.81 7.92
CA ASP A 4 14.53 16.36 8.84
C ASP A 4 14.16 15.87 10.24
N VAL A 5 14.65 14.69 10.61
CA VAL A 5 14.60 14.20 11.97
C VAL A 5 15.73 14.92 12.70
N GLY A 6 15.40 15.99 13.43
CA GLY A 6 16.32 16.84 14.16
C GLY A 6 17.41 16.08 14.92
N GLY A 7 18.56 15.99 14.31
CA GLY A 7 19.80 15.41 14.77
C GLY A 7 20.86 15.82 13.77
N GLU A 8 22.11 15.82 14.13
CA GLU A 8 23.23 16.03 13.21
C GLU A 8 23.19 14.93 12.13
N ALA A 9 22.35 15.13 11.10
CA ALA A 9 22.32 14.28 9.93
C ALA A 9 23.61 14.51 9.15
N VAL A 10 24.53 13.55 9.22
CA VAL A 10 25.68 13.53 8.34
C VAL A 10 25.17 13.23 6.94
N ALA A 11 25.19 14.23 6.08
CA ALA A 11 24.83 14.06 4.68
C ALA A 11 25.94 13.26 3.98
N GLU A 12 25.65 12.00 3.65
CA GLU A 12 26.59 11.13 2.92
C GLU A 12 26.76 11.55 1.45
N GLY A 13 25.81 12.29 0.90
CA GLY A 13 25.84 12.76 -0.47
C GLY A 13 24.55 13.42 -0.92
N TRP A 14 24.55 13.93 -2.15
CA TRP A 14 23.39 14.51 -2.80
C TRP A 14 22.84 13.55 -3.85
N LEU A 15 21.55 13.20 -3.73
CA LEU A 15 20.84 12.39 -4.71
C LEU A 15 19.85 13.28 -5.48
N PRO A 16 20.07 13.52 -6.80
CA PRO A 16 19.10 14.24 -7.61
C PRO A 16 17.73 13.57 -7.58
N PHE A 17 16.65 14.35 -7.58
CA PHE A 17 15.28 13.83 -7.55
C PHE A 17 15.02 12.77 -8.65
N ARG A 18 15.57 12.95 -9.85
CA ARG A 18 15.49 11.98 -10.94
C ARG A 18 16.10 10.62 -10.57
N SER A 19 17.24 10.63 -9.90
CA SER A 19 17.97 9.40 -9.53
C SER A 19 17.19 8.52 -8.56
N VAL A 20 16.23 9.08 -7.82
CA VAL A 20 15.31 8.29 -6.98
C VAL A 20 14.48 7.34 -7.85
N PHE A 21 13.96 7.81 -8.99
CA PHE A 21 13.21 6.96 -9.91
C PHE A 21 14.09 5.92 -10.59
N ASP A 22 15.29 6.28 -11.00
CA ASP A 22 16.26 5.34 -11.59
C ASP A 22 16.62 4.23 -10.59
N LEU A 23 16.83 4.60 -9.32
CA LEU A 23 17.11 3.64 -8.25
C LEU A 23 15.92 2.69 -7.99
N VAL A 24 14.72 3.23 -7.92
CA VAL A 24 13.49 2.46 -7.71
C VAL A 24 13.26 1.53 -8.91
N TRP A 25 13.34 2.04 -10.13
CA TRP A 25 13.10 1.28 -11.36
C TRP A 25 14.18 0.25 -11.68
N SER A 26 15.32 0.29 -10.99
CA SER A 26 16.32 -0.78 -11.10
C SER A 26 15.81 -2.15 -10.62
N GLY A 27 14.64 -2.22 -9.97
CA GLY A 27 14.03 -3.44 -9.43
C GLY A 27 14.68 -3.94 -8.13
N ARG A 28 15.68 -3.24 -7.61
CA ARG A 28 16.43 -3.63 -6.40
C ARG A 28 15.81 -3.13 -5.11
N ARG A 29 14.72 -2.38 -5.19
CA ARG A 29 14.06 -1.77 -4.04
C ARG A 29 12.60 -2.19 -3.97
N HIS A 30 12.12 -2.41 -2.77
CA HIS A 30 10.71 -2.55 -2.48
C HIS A 30 10.12 -1.16 -2.23
N VAL A 31 8.97 -0.88 -2.81
CA VAL A 31 8.27 0.39 -2.61
C VAL A 31 7.00 0.16 -1.82
N VAL A 32 6.81 0.94 -0.77
CA VAL A 32 5.55 1.02 -0.04
C VAL A 32 4.86 2.32 -0.47
N MET A 33 3.61 2.20 -0.90
CA MET A 33 2.78 3.31 -1.35
C MET A 33 1.50 3.39 -0.53
N VAL A 34 0.98 4.60 -0.37
CA VAL A 34 -0.41 4.80 0.08
C VAL A 34 -1.31 4.72 -1.15
N ALA A 35 -2.58 4.36 -1.00
CA ALA A 35 -3.56 4.39 -2.08
C ALA A 35 -4.84 5.08 -1.64
N SER A 36 -5.42 5.90 -2.52
CA SER A 36 -6.73 6.52 -2.29
C SER A 36 -7.88 5.57 -2.61
N GLN A 37 -7.67 4.66 -3.57
CA GLN A 37 -8.55 3.54 -3.84
C GLN A 37 -7.72 2.31 -4.24
N LEU A 38 -8.18 1.14 -3.83
CA LEU A 38 -7.67 -0.19 -4.20
C LEU A 38 -8.84 -1.08 -4.56
N ASP A 39 -8.72 -1.86 -5.64
CA ASP A 39 -9.66 -2.91 -5.97
C ASP A 39 -9.17 -4.31 -5.56
N ARG A 40 -10.00 -5.32 -5.83
CA ARG A 40 -9.74 -6.73 -5.50
C ARG A 40 -8.51 -7.34 -6.17
N PHE A 41 -7.97 -6.74 -7.23
CA PHE A 41 -6.75 -7.19 -7.93
C PHE A 41 -5.53 -6.35 -7.58
N GLY A 42 -5.71 -5.30 -6.75
CA GLY A 42 -4.65 -4.39 -6.37
C GLY A 42 -4.38 -3.29 -7.39
N ASN A 43 -5.31 -3.04 -8.33
CA ASN A 43 -5.26 -1.78 -9.08
C ASN A 43 -5.44 -0.64 -8.08
N HIS A 44 -4.66 0.43 -8.24
CA HIS A 44 -4.78 1.56 -7.31
C HIS A 44 -4.95 2.89 -8.03
N ASN A 45 -5.51 3.85 -7.30
CA ASN A 45 -5.82 5.18 -7.79
C ASN A 45 -5.18 6.27 -6.92
N PHE A 46 -4.46 7.17 -7.59
CA PHE A 46 -3.93 8.42 -7.06
C PHE A 46 -4.31 9.64 -7.91
N ALA A 47 -5.06 9.43 -9.00
CA ALA A 47 -5.32 10.49 -9.98
C ALA A 47 -6.45 11.40 -9.54
N CYS A 48 -7.63 10.85 -9.36
CA CYS A 48 -8.82 11.61 -8.97
C CYS A 48 -9.93 10.67 -8.50
N ILE A 49 -10.92 11.20 -7.80
CA ILE A 49 -12.14 10.52 -7.42
C ILE A 49 -13.27 10.95 -8.36
N GLY A 50 -13.99 9.98 -8.90
CA GLY A 50 -15.04 10.17 -9.90
C GLY A 50 -14.47 10.21 -11.33
N PRO A 51 -15.32 10.53 -12.35
CA PRO A 51 -14.92 10.52 -13.75
C PRO A 51 -13.74 11.43 -14.03
N HIS A 52 -12.70 10.91 -14.71
CA HIS A 52 -11.47 11.65 -14.99
C HIS A 52 -11.70 12.96 -15.74
N ALA A 53 -12.68 13.03 -16.63
CA ALA A 53 -13.01 14.24 -17.37
C ALA A 53 -13.63 15.36 -16.51
N LYS A 54 -14.31 14.99 -15.38
CA LYS A 54 -14.92 15.93 -14.43
C LYS A 54 -14.86 15.33 -13.03
N PRO A 55 -13.68 15.32 -12.39
CA PRO A 55 -13.51 14.65 -11.11
C PRO A 55 -14.25 15.39 -9.98
N LYS A 56 -14.74 14.62 -9.01
CA LYS A 56 -15.28 15.15 -7.75
C LYS A 56 -14.16 15.68 -6.85
N ALA A 57 -12.99 15.04 -6.92
CA ALA A 57 -11.78 15.45 -6.22
C ALA A 57 -10.55 15.14 -7.07
N GLN A 58 -9.68 16.12 -7.24
CA GLN A 58 -8.36 15.94 -7.85
C GLN A 58 -7.39 15.47 -6.76
N LEU A 59 -6.63 14.42 -7.04
CA LEU A 59 -5.58 13.90 -6.16
C LEU A 59 -4.19 14.36 -6.63
N LEU A 60 -3.14 13.85 -5.96
CA LEU A 60 -1.75 14.25 -6.23
C LEU A 60 -1.24 13.87 -7.63
N GLY A 61 -1.93 12.95 -8.32
CA GLY A 61 -1.57 12.48 -9.64
C GLY A 61 -0.70 11.23 -9.62
N MET A 62 -0.49 10.67 -10.82
CA MET A 62 0.09 9.34 -10.98
C MET A 62 1.61 9.28 -10.83
N ARG A 63 2.34 10.29 -11.27
CA ARG A 63 3.81 10.41 -11.21
C ARG A 63 4.53 9.07 -11.47
N GLY A 64 5.26 8.54 -10.46
CA GLY A 64 5.99 7.28 -10.55
C GLY A 64 5.13 6.02 -10.38
N ALA A 65 3.88 6.12 -9.96
CA ALA A 65 3.05 4.96 -9.62
C ALA A 65 2.88 3.93 -10.76
N PRO A 66 2.65 4.33 -12.03
CA PRO A 66 2.57 3.37 -13.14
C PRO A 66 3.87 2.56 -13.30
N GLY A 67 5.03 3.23 -13.26
CA GLY A 67 6.33 2.59 -13.36
C GLY A 67 6.62 1.68 -12.17
N ASN A 68 6.27 2.11 -10.95
CA ASN A 68 6.47 1.32 -9.75
C ASN A 68 5.78 -0.03 -9.84
N THR A 69 4.53 -0.09 -10.27
CA THR A 69 3.75 -1.33 -10.27
C THR A 69 4.14 -2.33 -11.35
N VAL A 70 4.90 -1.96 -12.36
CA VAL A 70 5.35 -2.87 -13.43
C VAL A 70 6.82 -3.26 -13.33
N ASN A 71 7.64 -2.52 -12.59
CA ASN A 71 9.09 -2.69 -12.61
C ASN A 71 9.67 -3.41 -11.38
N HIS A 72 8.95 -3.46 -10.25
CA HIS A 72 9.46 -4.05 -9.02
C HIS A 72 8.35 -4.35 -8.00
N PRO A 73 8.69 -5.10 -6.92
CA PRO A 73 7.75 -5.38 -5.85
C PRO A 73 7.23 -4.13 -5.16
N THR A 74 5.92 -4.07 -4.95
CA THR A 74 5.24 -3.02 -4.22
C THR A 74 4.45 -3.57 -3.05
N SER A 75 4.15 -2.72 -2.08
CA SER A 75 3.15 -2.95 -1.04
C SER A 75 2.35 -1.67 -0.81
N TYR A 76 1.19 -1.82 -0.21
CA TYR A 76 0.34 -0.67 0.11
C TYR A 76 0.14 -0.54 1.61
N TRP A 77 0.15 0.69 2.08
CA TRP A 77 -0.29 1.10 3.40
C TRP A 77 -1.59 1.89 3.31
N VAL A 78 -2.61 1.47 4.04
CA VAL A 78 -3.94 2.11 4.06
C VAL A 78 -4.33 2.42 5.50
N PRO A 79 -4.07 3.65 6.00
CA PRO A 79 -4.32 4.00 7.40
C PRO A 79 -5.81 3.96 7.80
N ASN A 80 -6.71 4.19 6.84
CA ASN A 80 -8.15 4.19 7.06
C ASN A 80 -8.84 3.19 6.14
N HIS A 81 -8.98 1.95 6.60
CA HIS A 81 -9.72 0.92 5.87
C HIS A 81 -11.21 1.29 5.79
N SER A 82 -11.73 1.41 4.60
CA SER A 82 -13.13 1.72 4.38
C SER A 82 -13.57 1.35 2.97
N ARG A 83 -14.89 1.23 2.76
CA ARG A 83 -15.51 1.02 1.44
C ARG A 83 -15.22 2.14 0.43
N LYS A 84 -14.72 3.29 0.88
CA LYS A 84 -14.29 4.39 0.00
C LYS A 84 -12.90 4.16 -0.56
N VAL A 85 -12.06 3.41 0.15
CA VAL A 85 -10.69 3.07 -0.24
C VAL A 85 -10.64 1.68 -0.89
N PHE A 86 -11.27 0.68 -0.28
CA PHE A 86 -11.39 -0.67 -0.84
C PHE A 86 -12.66 -0.72 -1.68
N VAL A 87 -12.54 -0.45 -2.98
CA VAL A 87 -13.66 -0.28 -3.92
C VAL A 87 -13.78 -1.46 -4.89
N GLN A 88 -14.98 -1.68 -5.41
CA GLN A 88 -15.21 -2.73 -6.42
C GLN A 88 -14.33 -2.54 -7.65
N ASP A 89 -14.26 -1.30 -8.15
CA ASP A 89 -13.42 -0.87 -9.26
C ASP A 89 -12.88 0.53 -8.94
N VAL A 90 -11.60 0.77 -9.22
CA VAL A 90 -11.00 2.10 -9.05
C VAL A 90 -11.47 3.07 -10.14
N ASP A 91 -11.71 4.33 -9.80
CA ASP A 91 -12.16 5.35 -10.76
C ASP A 91 -11.13 5.60 -11.86
N VAL A 92 -9.84 5.55 -11.52
CA VAL A 92 -8.72 5.68 -12.46
C VAL A 92 -7.61 4.73 -12.04
N VAL A 93 -7.04 3.99 -12.99
CA VAL A 93 -5.89 3.11 -12.74
C VAL A 93 -4.60 3.91 -12.82
N SER A 94 -4.07 4.29 -11.65
CA SER A 94 -2.76 4.93 -11.53
C SER A 94 -1.61 3.93 -11.53
N GLY A 95 -1.87 2.72 -11.08
CA GLY A 95 -0.94 1.60 -11.15
C GLY A 95 -1.71 0.30 -11.26
N VAL A 96 -1.15 -0.65 -11.97
CA VAL A 96 -1.82 -1.90 -12.33
C VAL A 96 -1.82 -2.90 -11.19
N GLY A 97 -2.93 -3.61 -11.05
CA GLY A 97 -3.04 -4.83 -10.27
C GLY A 97 -2.76 -6.07 -11.10
N PHE A 98 -2.96 -7.26 -10.52
CA PHE A 98 -2.60 -8.54 -11.14
C PHE A 98 -3.35 -8.85 -12.43
N ASP A 99 -4.62 -8.46 -12.56
CA ASP A 99 -5.43 -8.66 -13.77
C ASP A 99 -4.87 -7.87 -14.95
N ARG A 100 -4.59 -6.58 -14.74
CA ARG A 100 -4.07 -5.68 -15.78
C ARG A 100 -2.60 -5.94 -16.09
N ALA A 101 -1.78 -6.28 -15.08
CA ALA A 101 -0.40 -6.68 -15.29
C ALA A 101 -0.30 -7.94 -16.17
N ARG A 102 -1.20 -8.91 -16.00
CA ARG A 102 -1.31 -10.09 -16.86
C ARG A 102 -1.62 -9.70 -18.31
N ALA A 103 -2.50 -8.75 -18.51
CA ALA A 103 -2.86 -8.26 -19.86
C ALA A 103 -1.70 -7.52 -20.57
N LEU A 104 -0.73 -6.98 -19.82
CA LEU A 104 0.48 -6.37 -20.39
C LEU A 104 1.49 -7.41 -20.93
N GLY A 105 1.28 -8.70 -20.72
CA GLY A 105 2.18 -9.76 -21.16
C GLY A 105 3.61 -9.54 -20.63
N ARG A 106 4.60 -9.44 -21.52
CA ARG A 106 6.02 -9.23 -21.14
C ARG A 106 6.25 -7.91 -20.37
N GLY A 107 5.41 -6.90 -20.55
CA GLY A 107 5.49 -5.64 -19.82
C GLY A 107 5.18 -5.79 -18.32
N GLY A 108 4.33 -6.73 -17.96
CA GLY A 108 3.95 -7.01 -16.57
C GLY A 108 4.80 -8.06 -15.85
N ARG A 109 5.88 -8.57 -16.47
CA ARG A 109 6.65 -9.72 -15.93
C ARG A 109 7.31 -9.49 -14.58
N PHE A 110 7.53 -8.25 -14.17
CA PHE A 110 8.11 -7.90 -12.87
C PHE A 110 7.07 -7.37 -11.87
N HIS A 111 5.80 -7.38 -12.27
CA HIS A 111 4.72 -6.96 -11.40
C HIS A 111 4.60 -7.90 -10.20
N GLU A 112 4.64 -7.33 -9.01
CA GLU A 112 4.42 -8.05 -7.76
C GLU A 112 3.83 -7.09 -6.72
N ILE A 113 2.67 -7.45 -6.16
CA ILE A 113 2.15 -6.82 -4.95
C ILE A 113 2.31 -7.82 -3.81
N ARG A 114 3.18 -7.51 -2.85
CA ARG A 114 3.48 -8.42 -1.74
C ARG A 114 2.43 -8.36 -0.66
N ARG A 115 2.09 -7.16 -0.22
CA ARG A 115 1.13 -6.96 0.87
C ARG A 115 0.32 -5.70 0.67
N VAL A 116 -0.90 -5.72 1.19
CA VAL A 116 -1.67 -4.55 1.55
C VAL A 116 -1.83 -4.59 3.06
N VAL A 117 -1.46 -3.52 3.74
CA VAL A 117 -1.60 -3.39 5.20
C VAL A 117 -2.54 -2.24 5.48
N SER A 118 -3.56 -2.47 6.28
CA SER A 118 -4.47 -1.43 6.73
C SER A 118 -4.49 -1.36 8.27
N ASN A 119 -5.23 -0.44 8.84
CA ASN A 119 -5.48 -0.41 10.28
C ASN A 119 -6.35 -1.58 10.81
N LEU A 120 -6.96 -2.38 9.92
CA LEU A 120 -7.78 -3.53 10.30
C LEU A 120 -7.07 -4.87 10.12
N GLY A 121 -6.13 -4.98 9.17
CA GLY A 121 -5.49 -6.25 8.88
C GLY A 121 -4.49 -6.21 7.75
N VAL A 122 -3.96 -7.39 7.44
CA VAL A 122 -2.98 -7.64 6.38
C VAL A 122 -3.61 -8.48 5.29
N PHE A 123 -3.35 -8.11 4.04
CA PHE A 123 -3.88 -8.77 2.85
C PHE A 123 -2.75 -9.18 1.92
N ASP A 124 -2.99 -10.26 1.18
CA ASP A 124 -2.12 -10.72 0.09
C ASP A 124 -2.94 -11.10 -1.15
N PHE A 125 -2.25 -11.63 -2.16
CA PHE A 125 -2.83 -12.08 -3.43
C PHE A 125 -2.47 -13.55 -3.71
N ALA A 126 -2.30 -14.33 -2.65
CA ALA A 126 -1.95 -15.77 -2.74
C ALA A 126 -3.19 -16.63 -3.03
N THR A 127 -3.94 -16.25 -4.06
CA THR A 127 -5.10 -16.96 -4.60
C THR A 127 -4.82 -17.39 -6.04
N PRO A 128 -5.49 -18.43 -6.57
CA PRO A 128 -5.26 -18.87 -7.95
C PRO A 128 -5.52 -17.78 -9.01
N ASP A 129 -6.51 -16.94 -8.75
CA ASP A 129 -6.92 -15.84 -9.64
C ASP A 129 -6.29 -14.49 -9.27
N ARG A 130 -5.42 -14.46 -8.24
CA ARG A 130 -4.76 -13.26 -7.74
C ARG A 130 -5.71 -12.18 -7.24
N ARG A 131 -6.87 -12.58 -6.70
CA ARG A 131 -7.71 -11.68 -5.92
C ARG A 131 -7.16 -11.47 -4.51
N MET A 132 -7.45 -10.29 -3.95
CA MET A 132 -7.06 -9.93 -2.59
C MET A 132 -7.68 -10.89 -1.59
N ARG A 133 -6.84 -11.42 -0.69
CA ARG A 133 -7.20 -12.32 0.38
C ARG A 133 -6.84 -11.68 1.72
N LEU A 134 -7.72 -11.84 2.71
CA LEU A 134 -7.40 -11.48 4.09
C LEU A 134 -6.43 -12.52 4.66
N ALA A 135 -5.19 -12.09 4.92
CA ALA A 135 -4.14 -12.96 5.45
C ALA A 135 -4.12 -13.00 6.99
N SER A 136 -4.42 -11.85 7.64
CA SER A 136 -4.60 -11.78 9.10
C SER A 136 -5.38 -10.53 9.49
N VAL A 137 -6.03 -10.55 10.67
CA VAL A 137 -6.64 -9.39 11.29
C VAL A 137 -5.75 -8.85 12.42
N HIS A 138 -5.78 -7.55 12.66
CA HIS A 138 -5.04 -6.99 13.80
C HIS A 138 -5.71 -7.34 15.14
N PRO A 139 -4.96 -7.33 16.26
CA PRO A 139 -5.50 -7.63 17.57
C PRO A 139 -6.76 -6.83 17.89
N GLY A 140 -7.82 -7.55 18.32
CA GLY A 140 -9.11 -6.94 18.65
C GLY A 140 -10.02 -6.62 17.46
N VAL A 141 -9.57 -6.85 16.22
CA VAL A 141 -10.38 -6.66 14.99
C VAL A 141 -11.09 -7.96 14.63
N ARG A 142 -12.38 -7.89 14.32
CA ARG A 142 -13.15 -9.04 13.85
C ARG A 142 -13.11 -9.14 12.33
N VAL A 143 -13.07 -10.36 11.80
CA VAL A 143 -13.12 -10.62 10.35
C VAL A 143 -14.35 -9.97 9.70
N ASP A 144 -15.50 -10.03 10.38
CA ASP A 144 -16.75 -9.43 9.90
C ASP A 144 -16.64 -7.91 9.71
N ASP A 145 -15.87 -7.24 10.57
CA ASP A 145 -15.66 -5.79 10.47
C ASP A 145 -14.82 -5.46 9.21
N VAL A 146 -13.79 -6.26 8.92
CA VAL A 146 -12.99 -6.12 7.72
C VAL A 146 -13.84 -6.33 6.46
N VAL A 147 -14.64 -7.39 6.44
CA VAL A 147 -15.53 -7.70 5.30
C VAL A 147 -16.55 -6.58 5.10
N ARG A 148 -17.16 -6.07 6.17
CA ARG A 148 -18.14 -4.98 6.12
C ARG A 148 -17.55 -3.70 5.53
N GLU A 149 -16.31 -3.37 5.90
CA GLU A 149 -15.61 -2.16 5.45
C GLU A 149 -14.92 -2.32 4.09
N THR A 150 -14.96 -3.50 3.48
CA THR A 150 -14.43 -3.76 2.13
C THR A 150 -15.54 -3.65 1.07
N GLY A 151 -15.28 -2.94 -0.02
CA GLY A 151 -16.25 -2.66 -1.08
C GLY A 151 -16.40 -3.76 -2.14
N PHE A 152 -15.68 -4.88 -2.00
CA PHE A 152 -15.72 -6.05 -2.88
C PHE A 152 -15.74 -7.33 -2.08
N GLU A 153 -16.03 -8.46 -2.74
CA GLU A 153 -15.94 -9.78 -2.15
C GLU A 153 -14.49 -10.14 -1.85
N LEU A 154 -14.17 -10.18 -0.56
CA LEU A 154 -12.84 -10.51 -0.05
C LEU A 154 -12.68 -12.04 0.02
N VAL A 155 -11.53 -12.55 -0.43
CA VAL A 155 -11.25 -13.99 -0.30
C VAL A 155 -10.85 -14.31 1.14
N LEU A 156 -11.56 -15.26 1.74
CA LEU A 156 -11.25 -15.82 3.05
C LEU A 156 -10.82 -17.29 2.84
N SER A 157 -9.65 -17.67 3.32
CA SER A 157 -9.12 -19.03 3.18
C SER A 157 -9.01 -19.68 4.55
N GLY A 158 -10.05 -20.44 4.94
CA GLY A 158 -10.11 -21.08 6.25
C GLY A 158 -10.20 -20.08 7.41
N GLU A 159 -9.60 -20.45 8.55
CA GLU A 159 -9.49 -19.60 9.71
C GLU A 159 -8.48 -18.45 9.44
N VAL A 160 -8.90 -17.21 9.68
CA VAL A 160 -8.04 -16.03 9.53
C VAL A 160 -7.32 -15.79 10.86
N PRO A 161 -5.97 -15.89 10.90
CA PRO A 161 -5.22 -15.70 12.13
C PRO A 161 -5.16 -14.22 12.54
N GLU A 162 -4.86 -13.99 13.83
CA GLU A 162 -4.50 -12.66 14.32
C GLU A 162 -3.06 -12.32 13.90
N THR A 163 -2.83 -11.07 13.55
CA THR A 163 -1.49 -10.56 13.23
C THR A 163 -0.61 -10.61 14.47
N ARG A 164 0.60 -11.13 14.32
CA ARG A 164 1.60 -11.15 15.38
C ARG A 164 1.79 -9.77 16.01
N THR A 165 1.74 -9.70 17.31
CA THR A 165 2.09 -8.49 18.04
C THR A 165 3.61 -8.24 17.97
N PRO A 166 4.06 -6.98 17.95
CA PRO A 166 5.49 -6.68 18.02
C PRO A 166 6.09 -7.14 19.35
N THR A 167 7.33 -7.58 19.30
CA THR A 167 8.09 -7.92 20.51
C THR A 167 8.41 -6.66 21.33
N PRO A 168 8.73 -6.80 22.64
CA PRO A 168 9.16 -5.66 23.45
C PRO A 168 10.37 -4.92 22.85
N GLU A 169 11.31 -5.65 22.24
CA GLU A 169 12.49 -5.06 21.60
C GLU A 169 12.09 -4.26 20.34
N GLU A 170 11.21 -4.79 19.48
CA GLU A 170 10.69 -4.05 18.31
C GLU A 170 9.99 -2.77 18.74
N LEU A 171 9.15 -2.83 19.79
CA LEU A 171 8.49 -1.64 20.36
C LEU A 171 9.49 -0.63 20.89
N ARG A 172 10.52 -1.08 21.59
CA ARG A 172 11.59 -0.22 22.11
C ARG A 172 12.31 0.49 20.97
N LEU A 173 12.73 -0.25 19.94
CA LEU A 173 13.40 0.31 18.77
C LEU A 173 12.54 1.36 18.05
N VAL A 174 11.25 1.06 17.84
CA VAL A 174 10.33 2.03 17.21
C VAL A 174 10.20 3.28 18.07
N ARG A 175 9.95 3.13 19.37
CA ARG A 175 9.62 4.25 20.26
C ARG A 175 10.81 5.13 20.62
N GLU A 176 12.00 4.54 20.76
CA GLU A 176 13.17 5.25 21.27
C GLU A 176 14.15 5.69 20.17
N ARG A 177 14.20 4.97 19.03
CA ARG A 177 15.20 5.24 17.99
C ARG A 177 14.62 5.63 16.64
N ILE A 178 13.51 5.00 16.21
CA ILE A 178 12.98 5.23 14.85
C ILE A 178 11.99 6.39 14.86
N ASP A 179 11.12 6.44 15.85
CA ASP A 179 10.07 7.45 15.94
C ASP A 179 9.91 7.96 17.39
N PRO A 180 10.96 8.59 17.97
CA PRO A 180 10.93 9.13 19.33
C PRO A 180 9.92 10.29 19.47
N GLU A 181 9.66 11.03 18.39
CA GLU A 181 8.69 12.13 18.35
C GLU A 181 7.24 11.68 18.15
N ARG A 182 7.00 10.36 18.05
CA ARG A 182 5.67 9.78 17.89
C ARG A 182 4.91 10.29 16.66
N LEU A 183 5.60 10.52 15.55
CA LEU A 183 4.98 10.97 14.29
C LEU A 183 3.93 9.97 13.78
N ARG A 184 4.07 8.67 14.11
CA ARG A 184 3.08 7.63 13.84
C ARG A 184 1.67 7.95 14.37
N ASP A 185 1.57 8.68 15.48
CA ASP A 185 0.28 9.01 16.09
C ASP A 185 -0.53 10.02 15.24
N ARG A 186 0.14 10.68 14.28
CA ARG A 186 -0.50 11.57 13.29
C ARG A 186 -1.05 10.78 12.10
N GLU A 187 -0.45 9.63 11.80
CA GLU A 187 -0.85 8.76 10.69
C GLU A 187 -2.01 7.83 11.08
N VAL A 188 -1.98 7.33 12.30
CA VAL A 188 -2.98 6.42 12.86
C VAL A 188 -3.39 6.98 14.22
N PRO A 189 -4.35 7.90 14.27
CA PRO A 189 -4.91 8.36 15.54
C PRO A 189 -5.56 7.19 16.27
N GLY A 190 -5.21 7.03 17.56
CA GLY A 190 -5.71 6.00 18.45
C GLY A 190 -7.17 6.19 18.84
#